data_fce00c9099264bfcd028e1d61427a472
#
_entry.id   fce00c9099264bfcd028e1d61427a472
#
_cell.length_a   1.000
_cell.length_b   1.000
_cell.length_c   1.000
_cell.angle_alpha   90.00
_cell.angle_beta   90.00
_cell.angle_gamma   90.00
#
_symmetry.space_group_name_H-M   'P 1'
#
loop_
_entity.id
_entity.type
_entity.pdbx_description
1 polymer ?
#
loop_
_entity_poly.entity_id
_entity_poly.type
_entity_poly.pdbx_seq_one_letter_code
_entity_poly.pdbx_strand_id
1 'polypeptide(L)'
;MERVRGRVRPRSYLLRNTRSTWQRVAARALLVYAVVAAILILAHGPLLRLPYYWDEAGQFIPAATDIYQTGAWISHAATPNVHPPGLMAWLALAWRMFGFSILTTRIAMLLLASFCAFTAFLLAIELSRGSPGTPAFTALALLCISPLFFAQSIMALLDMPAMGFTALALLLFLRNRFREAAIACVVLVMAKETGIVAPLVFGVWILFERRGVGTGGSRRDAAWFLLPVAALGLWLLALRHFTGHWLGNPAFASYNLSFPLNPARFAFALLRRLYYLFIGSGHFIGTGAFVYAWKCLPLLRDRTWRVAATLAAAHALAVTALGGALLERYLLPVLPILYAAFALALRALPERPRQVALTCLVACLIGANFINPPYPFPFENNLMFVSFIDAERDAAAAADTYSGAVATTFPMTTALANPDNGYLAHPHAVRELPDFRPATIAALTSDPPPLMIVYSTELDPWHVRSTRAFRWFFGRYYDYERPMTADEISKTLNMRITRRWDNHGFSMYLLVRTDPVKMGMCLTHQTAIYSKFGGGRLSEKSGRV
;
A
#
# COMPACT_ATOMS: atom_id res chain seq x y z
N MET A 1 10.93 76.50 -8.69
CA MET A 1 11.75 75.34 -9.17
C MET A 1 12.29 74.62 -7.98
N GLU A 2 11.51 73.63 -7.41
CA GLU A 2 11.94 72.75 -6.32
C GLU A 2 12.17 71.37 -6.89
N ARG A 3 13.41 70.90 -6.81
CA ARG A 3 13.81 69.53 -7.20
C ARG A 3 13.41 68.55 -6.12
N VAL A 4 12.39 67.72 -6.38
CA VAL A 4 12.08 66.53 -5.55
C VAL A 4 13.18 65.49 -5.77
N ARG A 5 14.09 65.35 -4.80
CA ARG A 5 15.07 64.24 -4.74
C ARG A 5 14.35 62.96 -4.26
N GLY A 6 13.97 62.09 -5.20
CA GLY A 6 13.52 60.74 -4.88
C GLY A 6 14.67 59.95 -4.24
N ARG A 7 14.54 59.56 -2.94
CA ARG A 7 15.43 58.61 -2.26
C ARG A 7 15.26 57.24 -2.87
N VAL A 8 16.22 56.80 -3.66
CA VAL A 8 16.35 55.38 -4.09
C VAL A 8 16.64 54.55 -2.85
N ARG A 9 15.67 53.76 -2.41
CA ARG A 9 15.88 52.79 -1.33
C ARG A 9 16.89 51.73 -1.78
N PRO A 10 17.91 51.38 -0.97
CA PRO A 10 18.95 50.45 -1.37
C PRO A 10 18.36 49.02 -1.61
N ARG A 11 18.78 48.40 -2.71
CA ARG A 11 18.41 47.04 -3.18
C ARG A 11 18.56 45.95 -2.07
N SER A 12 19.40 46.17 -1.07
CA SER A 12 19.63 45.32 0.08
C SER A 12 18.40 45.14 1.00
N TYR A 13 17.51 46.14 1.07
CA TYR A 13 16.28 46.06 1.90
C TYR A 13 15.23 45.16 1.28
N LEU A 14 15.13 45.08 -0.05
CA LEU A 14 14.21 44.18 -0.76
C LEU A 14 14.65 42.70 -0.63
N LEU A 15 15.96 42.41 -0.67
CA LEU A 15 16.50 41.07 -0.52
C LEU A 15 16.37 40.53 0.92
N ARG A 16 16.47 41.40 1.94
CA ARG A 16 16.32 41.00 3.34
C ARG A 16 14.86 40.67 3.69
N ASN A 17 13.91 41.38 3.10
CA ASN A 17 12.47 41.15 3.33
C ASN A 17 11.97 39.88 2.60
N THR A 18 12.50 39.53 1.45
CA THR A 18 12.18 38.31 0.73
C THR A 18 12.72 37.06 1.47
N ARG A 19 13.97 37.09 1.95
CA ARG A 19 14.53 35.99 2.75
C ARG A 19 13.68 35.67 4.00
N SER A 20 13.27 36.69 4.74
CA SER A 20 12.43 36.50 5.95
C SER A 20 11.04 35.95 5.63
N THR A 21 10.50 36.24 4.45
CA THR A 21 9.21 35.72 3.97
C THR A 21 9.33 34.25 3.55
N TRP A 22 10.37 33.88 2.82
CA TRP A 22 10.64 32.49 2.45
C TRP A 22 10.91 31.59 3.66
N GLN A 23 11.67 32.08 4.64
CA GLN A 23 11.92 31.36 5.89
C GLN A 23 10.63 31.08 6.67
N ARG A 24 9.71 32.05 6.74
CA ARG A 24 8.40 31.88 7.40
C ARG A 24 7.50 30.89 6.67
N VAL A 25 7.47 30.92 5.34
CA VAL A 25 6.70 29.96 4.52
C VAL A 25 7.25 28.55 4.70
N ALA A 26 8.57 28.38 4.61
CA ALA A 26 9.24 27.09 4.81
C ALA A 26 9.01 26.55 6.24
N ALA A 27 9.12 27.38 7.27
CA ALA A 27 8.87 26.99 8.65
C ALA A 27 7.41 26.52 8.87
N ARG A 28 6.43 27.20 8.27
CA ARG A 28 5.02 26.80 8.33
C ARG A 28 4.78 25.47 7.60
N ALA A 29 5.39 25.28 6.45
CA ALA A 29 5.29 24.03 5.70
C ALA A 29 5.90 22.87 6.49
N LEU A 30 7.09 23.08 7.08
CA LEU A 30 7.76 22.10 7.93
C LEU A 30 6.93 21.76 9.18
N LEU A 31 6.31 22.76 9.80
CA LEU A 31 5.44 22.55 10.97
C LEU A 31 4.22 21.67 10.60
N VAL A 32 3.55 21.95 9.47
CA VAL A 32 2.41 21.13 9.02
C VAL A 32 2.87 19.69 8.76
N TYR A 33 4.00 19.51 8.08
CA TYR A 33 4.56 18.17 7.86
C TYR A 33 4.88 17.46 9.17
N ALA A 34 5.53 18.14 10.12
CA ALA A 34 5.89 17.57 11.41
C ALA A 34 4.66 17.18 12.26
N VAL A 35 3.59 17.99 12.22
CA VAL A 35 2.32 17.69 12.88
C VAL A 35 1.67 16.45 12.26
N VAL A 36 1.60 16.38 10.92
CA VAL A 36 1.07 15.20 10.22
C VAL A 36 1.89 13.95 10.57
N ALA A 37 3.22 14.06 10.56
CA ALA A 37 4.10 12.96 10.91
C ALA A 37 3.90 12.48 12.35
N ALA A 38 3.81 13.42 13.31
CA ALA A 38 3.55 13.09 14.72
C ALA A 38 2.20 12.37 14.90
N ILE A 39 1.15 12.87 14.25
CA ILE A 39 -0.19 12.25 14.30
C ILE A 39 -0.15 10.82 13.71
N LEU A 40 0.46 10.63 12.54
CA LEU A 40 0.54 9.31 11.91
C LEU A 40 1.38 8.34 12.75
N ILE A 41 2.53 8.74 13.26
CA ILE A 41 3.38 7.89 14.11
C ILE A 41 2.65 7.50 15.39
N LEU A 42 1.96 8.43 16.05
CA LEU A 42 1.19 8.15 17.25
C LEU A 42 0.00 7.21 16.98
N ALA A 43 -0.72 7.45 15.89
CA ALA A 43 -1.86 6.62 15.50
C ALA A 43 -1.45 5.18 15.12
N HIS A 44 -0.23 4.99 14.58
CA HIS A 44 0.31 3.68 14.22
C HIS A 44 1.19 3.07 15.32
N GLY A 45 1.28 3.68 16.49
CA GLY A 45 2.12 3.20 17.60
C GLY A 45 2.02 1.69 17.89
N PRO A 46 0.80 1.12 18.00
CA PRO A 46 0.61 -0.32 18.22
C PRO A 46 1.14 -1.20 17.08
N LEU A 47 1.26 -0.66 15.86
CA LEU A 47 1.60 -1.40 14.65
C LEU A 47 3.11 -1.36 14.33
N LEU A 48 3.91 -0.56 15.04
CA LEU A 48 5.33 -0.32 14.73
C LEU A 48 6.23 -1.56 14.81
N ARG A 49 5.78 -2.62 15.47
CA ARG A 49 6.53 -3.87 15.67
C ARG A 49 5.91 -5.06 14.94
N LEU A 50 4.90 -4.82 14.08
CA LEU A 50 4.29 -5.89 13.31
C LEU A 50 5.29 -6.49 12.32
N PRO A 51 5.37 -7.82 12.20
CA PRO A 51 6.08 -8.53 11.15
C PRO A 51 5.76 -7.99 9.75
N TYR A 52 6.62 -8.28 8.78
CA TYR A 52 6.37 -7.90 7.39
C TYR A 52 5.28 -8.77 6.79
N TYR A 53 4.39 -8.13 6.04
CA TYR A 53 3.20 -8.75 5.48
C TYR A 53 3.30 -8.92 3.96
N TRP A 54 2.92 -10.08 3.45
CA TRP A 54 2.70 -10.39 2.03
C TRP A 54 3.85 -9.94 1.12
N ASP A 55 3.61 -8.98 0.20
CA ASP A 55 4.62 -8.46 -0.74
C ASP A 55 5.80 -7.79 -0.05
N GLU A 56 5.62 -7.23 1.17
CA GLU A 56 6.74 -6.75 1.96
C GLU A 56 7.74 -7.88 2.21
N ALA A 57 7.23 -8.99 2.80
CA ALA A 57 8.02 -10.15 3.21
C ALA A 57 8.60 -10.92 2.02
N GLY A 58 7.82 -11.05 0.93
CA GLY A 58 8.22 -11.86 -0.23
C GLY A 58 9.01 -11.13 -1.28
N GLN A 59 8.98 -9.78 -1.31
CA GLN A 59 9.54 -9.04 -2.44
C GLN A 59 10.31 -7.78 -2.07
N PHE A 60 9.68 -6.81 -1.39
CA PHE A 60 10.28 -5.47 -1.27
C PHE A 60 11.35 -5.42 -0.19
N ILE A 61 11.17 -6.10 0.94
CA ILE A 61 12.19 -6.18 1.99
C ILE A 61 13.40 -6.99 1.52
N PRO A 62 13.27 -8.20 0.92
CA PRO A 62 14.41 -8.91 0.36
C PRO A 62 15.18 -8.09 -0.69
N ALA A 63 14.47 -7.41 -1.60
CA ALA A 63 15.12 -6.56 -2.59
C ALA A 63 15.83 -5.33 -1.98
N ALA A 64 15.26 -4.73 -0.92
CA ALA A 64 15.91 -3.65 -0.20
C ALA A 64 17.14 -4.14 0.60
N THR A 65 17.09 -5.37 1.13
CA THR A 65 18.22 -6.02 1.82
C THR A 65 19.38 -6.26 0.87
N ASP A 66 19.12 -6.67 -0.38
CA ASP A 66 20.17 -6.79 -1.40
C ASP A 66 20.89 -5.45 -1.65
N ILE A 67 20.14 -4.34 -1.79
CA ILE A 67 20.75 -3.01 -1.93
C ILE A 67 21.54 -2.63 -0.67
N TYR A 68 21.02 -2.95 0.51
CA TYR A 68 21.65 -2.61 1.79
C TYR A 68 22.94 -3.37 2.02
N GLN A 69 22.95 -4.68 1.79
CA GLN A 69 24.08 -5.57 2.11
C GLN A 69 25.11 -5.65 0.99
N THR A 70 24.67 -5.76 -0.26
CA THR A 70 25.54 -6.05 -1.40
C THR A 70 25.65 -4.89 -2.39
N GLY A 71 24.74 -3.90 -2.34
CA GLY A 71 24.63 -2.84 -3.34
C GLY A 71 23.95 -3.28 -4.65
N ALA A 72 23.37 -4.48 -4.71
CA ALA A 72 22.68 -4.99 -5.90
C ALA A 72 21.31 -4.29 -6.10
N TRP A 73 21.16 -3.60 -7.23
CA TRP A 73 19.93 -2.90 -7.59
C TRP A 73 18.86 -3.80 -8.22
N ILE A 74 19.27 -4.94 -8.75
CA ILE A 74 18.37 -6.00 -9.22
C ILE A 74 18.52 -7.15 -8.23
N SER A 75 17.41 -7.52 -7.60
CA SER A 75 17.43 -8.46 -6.49
C SER A 75 17.86 -9.86 -6.91
N HIS A 76 18.63 -10.51 -6.02
CA HIS A 76 18.95 -11.93 -6.05
C HIS A 76 18.11 -12.71 -5.00
N ALA A 77 17.71 -12.03 -3.93
CA ALA A 77 16.92 -12.62 -2.84
C ALA A 77 15.42 -12.69 -3.13
N ALA A 78 14.94 -11.88 -4.08
CA ALA A 78 13.56 -11.94 -4.57
C ALA A 78 13.55 -12.13 -6.09
N THR A 79 12.48 -12.70 -6.61
CA THR A 79 12.30 -12.85 -8.06
C THR A 79 12.29 -11.48 -8.74
N PRO A 80 13.24 -11.21 -9.68
CA PRO A 80 13.29 -9.95 -10.39
C PRO A 80 11.98 -9.68 -11.15
N ASN A 81 11.50 -8.45 -11.07
CA ASN A 81 10.28 -7.99 -11.75
C ASN A 81 10.43 -6.54 -12.22
N VAL A 82 9.35 -6.01 -12.82
CA VAL A 82 9.35 -4.69 -13.45
C VAL A 82 9.56 -3.53 -12.45
N HIS A 83 9.29 -3.74 -11.17
CA HIS A 83 9.28 -2.66 -10.18
C HIS A 83 10.64 -1.98 -10.05
N PRO A 84 10.72 -0.65 -10.26
CA PRO A 84 11.95 0.11 -10.07
C PRO A 84 12.35 0.19 -8.59
N PRO A 85 13.65 0.34 -8.29
CA PRO A 85 14.18 0.18 -6.94
C PRO A 85 14.04 1.39 -6.01
N GLY A 86 13.24 2.40 -6.35
CA GLY A 86 13.18 3.65 -5.59
C GLY A 86 12.76 3.50 -4.13
N LEU A 87 11.74 2.69 -3.83
CA LEU A 87 11.35 2.41 -2.45
C LEU A 87 12.41 1.57 -1.73
N MET A 88 12.96 0.54 -2.39
CA MET A 88 13.98 -0.31 -1.82
C MET A 88 15.26 0.49 -1.47
N ALA A 89 15.64 1.43 -2.34
CA ALA A 89 16.75 2.34 -2.08
C ALA A 89 16.46 3.28 -0.88
N TRP A 90 15.22 3.78 -0.74
CA TRP A 90 14.79 4.56 0.43
C TRP A 90 14.93 3.77 1.73
N LEU A 91 14.47 2.51 1.76
CA LEU A 91 14.59 1.63 2.92
C LEU A 91 16.05 1.30 3.23
N ALA A 92 16.86 0.95 2.20
CA ALA A 92 18.28 0.68 2.36
C ALA A 92 19.04 1.90 2.93
N LEU A 93 18.68 3.12 2.49
CA LEU A 93 19.23 4.36 3.05
C LEU A 93 18.84 4.53 4.52
N ALA A 94 17.58 4.32 4.88
CA ALA A 94 17.12 4.40 6.26
C ALA A 94 17.86 3.39 7.16
N TRP A 95 18.06 2.16 6.68
CA TRP A 95 18.79 1.13 7.41
C TRP A 95 20.30 1.45 7.55
N ARG A 96 20.92 2.07 6.56
CA ARG A 96 22.32 2.55 6.69
C ARG A 96 22.48 3.64 7.75
N MET A 97 21.45 4.47 7.94
CA MET A 97 21.49 5.56 8.91
C MET A 97 21.13 5.12 10.34
N PHE A 98 20.16 4.19 10.49
CA PHE A 98 19.54 3.87 11.77
C PHE A 98 19.59 2.38 12.14
N GLY A 99 20.22 1.54 11.32
CA GLY A 99 20.29 0.10 11.48
C GLY A 99 19.06 -0.63 10.89
N PHE A 100 19.32 -1.88 10.46
CA PHE A 100 18.27 -2.76 9.94
C PHE A 100 17.36 -3.23 11.08
N SER A 101 16.09 -2.89 11.02
CA SER A 101 15.04 -3.38 11.92
C SER A 101 13.65 -3.10 11.37
N ILE A 102 12.66 -3.87 11.81
CA ILE A 102 11.25 -3.62 11.51
C ILE A 102 10.85 -2.21 11.94
N LEU A 103 11.25 -1.78 13.13
CA LEU A 103 10.94 -0.44 13.64
C LEU A 103 11.48 0.66 12.72
N THR A 104 12.72 0.56 12.27
CA THR A 104 13.33 1.52 11.32
C THR A 104 12.54 1.56 10.02
N THR A 105 12.15 0.39 9.48
CA THR A 105 11.32 0.29 8.28
C THR A 105 9.97 0.97 8.47
N ARG A 106 9.26 0.67 9.56
CA ARG A 106 7.93 1.23 9.85
C ARG A 106 7.99 2.77 10.01
N ILE A 107 8.98 3.29 10.72
CA ILE A 107 9.20 4.75 10.86
C ILE A 107 9.54 5.38 9.51
N ALA A 108 10.41 4.77 8.71
CA ALA A 108 10.77 5.27 7.38
C ALA A 108 9.53 5.35 6.47
N MET A 109 8.63 4.35 6.53
CA MET A 109 7.38 4.35 5.78
C MET A 109 6.40 5.41 6.28
N LEU A 110 6.24 5.59 7.59
CA LEU A 110 5.37 6.63 8.16
C LEU A 110 5.86 8.05 7.84
N LEU A 111 7.16 8.29 7.81
CA LEU A 111 7.72 9.57 7.35
C LEU A 111 7.43 9.80 5.86
N LEU A 112 7.54 8.76 5.03
CA LEU A 112 7.17 8.82 3.62
C LEU A 112 5.66 9.05 3.44
N ALA A 113 4.81 8.34 4.18
CA ALA A 113 3.35 8.54 4.17
C ALA A 113 2.96 9.95 4.63
N SER A 114 3.69 10.52 5.61
CA SER A 114 3.50 11.90 6.05
C SER A 114 3.83 12.90 4.95
N PHE A 115 4.90 12.67 4.20
CA PHE A 115 5.22 13.46 3.00
C PHE A 115 4.11 13.34 1.95
N CYS A 116 3.57 12.14 1.73
CA CYS A 116 2.47 11.91 0.79
C CYS A 116 1.19 12.64 1.23
N ALA A 117 0.82 12.57 2.50
CA ALA A 117 -0.32 13.31 3.07
C ALA A 117 -0.11 14.84 2.96
N PHE A 118 1.11 15.32 3.22
CA PHE A 118 1.45 16.73 3.09
C PHE A 118 1.34 17.21 1.63
N THR A 119 1.84 16.45 0.65
CA THR A 119 1.71 16.81 -0.78
C THR A 119 0.25 16.76 -1.23
N ALA A 120 -0.55 15.79 -0.75
CA ALA A 120 -1.99 15.71 -0.98
C ALA A 120 -2.71 16.94 -0.40
N PHE A 121 -2.33 17.41 0.78
CA PHE A 121 -2.86 18.63 1.39
C PHE A 121 -2.56 19.88 0.53
N LEU A 122 -1.30 20.02 0.08
CA LEU A 122 -0.92 21.13 -0.81
C LEU A 122 -1.67 21.09 -2.14
N LEU A 123 -1.89 19.90 -2.70
CA LEU A 123 -2.70 19.70 -3.89
C LEU A 123 -4.17 20.09 -3.62
N ALA A 124 -4.73 19.68 -2.48
CA ALA A 124 -6.10 20.04 -2.11
C ALA A 124 -6.28 21.56 -1.94
N ILE A 125 -5.27 22.29 -1.42
CA ILE A 125 -5.27 23.77 -1.41
C ILE A 125 -5.32 24.32 -2.83
N GLU A 126 -4.54 23.75 -3.75
CA GLU A 126 -4.52 24.18 -5.15
C GLU A 126 -5.87 23.95 -5.84
N LEU A 127 -6.43 22.74 -5.67
CA LEU A 127 -7.71 22.34 -6.26
C LEU A 127 -8.91 23.10 -5.67
N SER A 128 -8.78 23.62 -4.45
CA SER A 128 -9.85 24.38 -3.76
C SER A 128 -9.68 25.90 -3.83
N ARG A 129 -8.78 26.40 -4.67
CA ARG A 129 -8.57 27.86 -4.83
C ARG A 129 -9.87 28.58 -5.13
N GLY A 130 -10.09 29.69 -4.43
CA GLY A 130 -11.29 30.51 -4.57
C GLY A 130 -12.52 29.97 -3.84
N SER A 131 -12.45 28.80 -3.20
CA SER A 131 -13.55 28.27 -2.40
C SER A 131 -13.48 28.81 -0.96
N PRO A 132 -14.63 29.22 -0.38
CA PRO A 132 -14.68 29.69 1.00
C PRO A 132 -14.45 28.53 2.00
N GLY A 133 -13.86 28.84 3.14
CA GLY A 133 -13.61 27.88 4.21
C GLY A 133 -12.30 27.09 4.03
N THR A 134 -12.24 25.90 4.61
CA THR A 134 -11.03 25.08 4.66
C THR A 134 -11.23 23.68 4.07
N PRO A 135 -11.71 23.52 2.81
CA PRO A 135 -11.95 22.21 2.22
C PRO A 135 -10.69 21.34 2.12
N ALA A 136 -9.50 21.96 2.03
CA ALA A 136 -8.24 21.24 2.00
C ALA A 136 -7.96 20.47 3.31
N PHE A 137 -8.31 21.01 4.47
CA PHE A 137 -8.20 20.28 5.74
C PHE A 137 -9.18 19.12 5.83
N THR A 138 -10.41 19.31 5.33
CA THR A 138 -11.38 18.22 5.22
C THR A 138 -10.87 17.12 4.32
N ALA A 139 -10.31 17.46 3.14
CA ALA A 139 -9.72 16.47 2.23
C ALA A 139 -8.55 15.70 2.86
N LEU A 140 -7.65 16.40 3.59
CA LEU A 140 -6.55 15.76 4.32
C LEU A 140 -7.07 14.82 5.41
N ALA A 141 -8.05 15.26 6.21
CA ALA A 141 -8.62 14.44 7.27
C ALA A 141 -9.29 13.17 6.71
N LEU A 142 -10.11 13.31 5.64
CA LEU A 142 -10.74 12.18 4.97
C LEU A 142 -9.70 11.20 4.40
N LEU A 143 -8.62 11.70 3.81
CA LEU A 143 -7.52 10.87 3.32
C LEU A 143 -6.87 10.09 4.46
N CYS A 144 -6.48 10.77 5.54
CA CYS A 144 -5.75 10.15 6.66
C CYS A 144 -6.56 9.11 7.42
N ILE A 145 -7.90 9.26 7.50
CA ILE A 145 -8.77 8.29 8.16
C ILE A 145 -9.30 7.21 7.21
N SER A 146 -9.07 7.35 5.89
CA SER A 146 -9.51 6.33 4.94
C SER A 146 -8.77 5.02 5.17
N PRO A 147 -9.47 3.86 5.15
CA PRO A 147 -8.88 2.58 5.52
C PRO A 147 -7.66 2.24 4.65
N LEU A 148 -7.76 2.47 3.34
CA LEU A 148 -6.68 2.16 2.42
C LEU A 148 -5.41 2.99 2.69
N PHE A 149 -5.53 4.32 2.86
CA PHE A 149 -4.38 5.15 3.20
C PHE A 149 -3.80 4.77 4.55
N PHE A 150 -4.65 4.57 5.56
CA PHE A 150 -4.20 4.25 6.92
C PHE A 150 -3.43 2.92 6.95
N ALA A 151 -3.99 1.84 6.39
CA ALA A 151 -3.33 0.55 6.35
C ALA A 151 -2.01 0.59 5.55
N GLN A 152 -2.01 1.25 4.38
CA GLN A 152 -0.84 1.33 3.51
C GLN A 152 0.26 2.27 4.04
N SER A 153 -0.04 3.17 4.97
CA SER A 153 0.93 4.13 5.52
C SER A 153 2.12 3.47 6.22
N ILE A 154 1.91 2.30 6.79
CA ILE A 154 2.95 1.58 7.56
C ILE A 154 3.62 0.46 6.75
N MET A 155 3.02 0.04 5.64
CA MET A 155 3.52 -1.05 4.81
C MET A 155 4.61 -0.56 3.84
N ALA A 156 5.67 -1.35 3.67
CA ALA A 156 6.73 -1.09 2.70
C ALA A 156 6.28 -1.48 1.28
N LEU A 157 5.28 -0.75 0.76
CA LEU A 157 4.66 -0.98 -0.54
C LEU A 157 4.81 0.24 -1.45
N LEU A 158 4.88 0.00 -2.76
CA LEU A 158 5.18 1.01 -3.79
C LEU A 158 4.07 2.04 -3.99
N ASP A 159 2.85 1.74 -3.56
CA ASP A 159 1.66 2.54 -3.83
C ASP A 159 1.63 3.85 -3.04
N MET A 160 2.19 3.84 -1.83
CA MET A 160 2.29 5.04 -1.00
C MET A 160 3.18 6.12 -1.64
N PRO A 161 4.47 5.86 -2.00
CA PRO A 161 5.27 6.87 -2.70
C PRO A 161 4.67 7.23 -4.06
N ALA A 162 4.05 6.29 -4.79
CA ALA A 162 3.38 6.60 -6.05
C ALA A 162 2.26 7.64 -5.85
N MET A 163 1.46 7.54 -4.79
CA MET A 163 0.45 8.56 -4.45
C MET A 163 1.08 9.92 -4.19
N GLY A 164 2.10 9.99 -3.33
CA GLY A 164 2.70 11.25 -2.93
C GLY A 164 3.37 11.98 -4.09
N PHE A 165 4.15 11.27 -4.90
CA PHE A 165 4.83 11.87 -6.06
C PHE A 165 3.86 12.17 -7.21
N THR A 166 2.75 11.44 -7.37
CA THR A 166 1.67 11.83 -8.29
C THR A 166 1.03 13.14 -7.86
N ALA A 167 0.70 13.29 -6.56
CA ALA A 167 0.14 14.53 -6.02
C ALA A 167 1.11 15.71 -6.17
N LEU A 168 2.41 15.50 -5.90
CA LEU A 168 3.45 16.52 -6.06
C LEU A 168 3.61 16.92 -7.52
N ALA A 169 3.71 15.96 -8.44
CA ALA A 169 3.86 16.21 -9.87
C ALA A 169 2.66 16.98 -10.43
N LEU A 170 1.44 16.59 -10.07
CA LEU A 170 0.21 17.31 -10.46
C LEU A 170 0.20 18.72 -9.90
N LEU A 171 0.52 18.93 -8.62
CA LEU A 171 0.61 20.27 -8.00
C LEU A 171 1.58 21.18 -8.76
N LEU A 172 2.78 20.68 -9.07
CA LEU A 172 3.80 21.45 -9.79
C LEU A 172 3.37 21.74 -11.21
N PHE A 173 2.74 20.78 -11.89
CA PHE A 173 2.17 20.95 -13.23
C PHE A 173 1.08 22.05 -13.25
N LEU A 174 0.14 22.03 -12.31
CA LEU A 174 -0.93 23.01 -12.19
C LEU A 174 -0.37 24.44 -11.94
N ARG A 175 0.79 24.52 -11.30
CA ARG A 175 1.52 25.79 -11.07
C ARG A 175 2.42 26.19 -12.23
N ASN A 176 2.35 25.52 -13.38
CA ASN A 176 3.18 25.72 -14.57
C ASN A 176 4.70 25.56 -14.30
N ARG A 177 5.07 24.78 -13.26
CA ARG A 177 6.45 24.43 -12.95
C ARG A 177 6.81 23.10 -13.62
N PHE A 178 6.85 23.12 -14.97
CA PHE A 178 6.91 21.89 -15.77
C PHE A 178 8.20 21.11 -15.59
N ARG A 179 9.33 21.79 -15.44
CA ARG A 179 10.62 21.15 -15.17
C ARG A 179 10.62 20.39 -13.85
N GLU A 180 10.15 21.01 -12.79
CA GLU A 180 10.08 20.39 -11.46
C GLU A 180 9.01 19.30 -11.42
N ALA A 181 7.91 19.46 -12.16
CA ALA A 181 6.91 18.42 -12.33
C ALA A 181 7.52 17.18 -13.03
N ALA A 182 8.34 17.38 -14.04
CA ALA A 182 9.03 16.28 -14.72
C ALA A 182 10.05 15.59 -13.79
N ILE A 183 10.79 16.33 -12.96
CA ILE A 183 11.69 15.75 -11.94
C ILE A 183 10.88 14.92 -10.92
N ALA A 184 9.73 15.43 -10.43
CA ALA A 184 8.85 14.68 -9.57
C ALA A 184 8.32 13.39 -10.25
N CYS A 185 8.04 13.45 -11.57
CA CYS A 185 7.68 12.27 -12.35
C CYS A 185 8.85 11.28 -12.50
N VAL A 186 10.12 11.70 -12.54
CA VAL A 186 11.27 10.77 -12.52
C VAL A 186 11.27 9.99 -11.22
N VAL A 187 11.12 10.66 -10.08
CA VAL A 187 11.04 9.97 -8.78
C VAL A 187 9.81 9.06 -8.72
N LEU A 188 8.68 9.50 -9.26
CA LEU A 188 7.45 8.72 -9.35
C LEU A 188 7.65 7.42 -10.13
N VAL A 189 8.22 7.47 -11.33
CA VAL A 189 8.42 6.27 -12.16
C VAL A 189 9.49 5.36 -11.57
N MET A 190 10.46 5.90 -10.81
CA MET A 190 11.44 5.11 -10.08
C MET A 190 10.89 4.53 -8.77
N ALA A 191 9.78 5.05 -8.25
CA ALA A 191 9.05 4.46 -7.14
C ALA A 191 8.09 3.34 -7.61
N LYS A 192 7.40 3.57 -8.73
CA LYS A 192 6.49 2.58 -9.34
C LYS A 192 6.33 2.85 -10.84
N GLU A 193 6.50 1.83 -11.67
CA GLU A 193 6.44 1.92 -13.13
C GLU A 193 5.10 2.46 -13.67
N THR A 194 3.98 2.15 -13.00
CA THR A 194 2.66 2.68 -13.38
C THR A 194 2.55 4.19 -13.23
N GLY A 195 3.48 4.82 -12.52
CA GLY A 195 3.64 6.27 -12.43
C GLY A 195 3.90 6.95 -13.78
N ILE A 196 4.28 6.18 -14.81
CA ILE A 196 4.47 6.70 -16.19
C ILE A 196 3.22 7.37 -16.77
N VAL A 197 2.04 7.05 -16.24
CA VAL A 197 0.77 7.68 -16.66
C VAL A 197 0.79 9.19 -16.46
N ALA A 198 1.38 9.68 -15.37
CA ALA A 198 1.40 11.11 -15.08
C ALA A 198 2.19 11.94 -16.12
N PRO A 199 3.46 11.65 -16.43
CA PRO A 199 4.19 12.39 -17.45
C PRO A 199 3.57 12.26 -18.85
N LEU A 200 2.97 11.12 -19.19
CA LEU A 200 2.27 10.95 -20.47
C LEU A 200 1.05 11.88 -20.56
N VAL A 201 0.22 11.91 -19.51
CA VAL A 201 -0.94 12.82 -19.44
C VAL A 201 -0.49 14.27 -19.53
N PHE A 202 0.56 14.68 -18.79
CA PHE A 202 1.04 16.05 -18.79
C PHE A 202 1.64 16.46 -20.13
N GLY A 203 2.45 15.61 -20.74
CA GLY A 203 3.03 15.84 -22.07
C GLY A 203 1.95 16.02 -23.14
N VAL A 204 1.00 15.09 -23.19
CA VAL A 204 -0.14 15.12 -24.11
C VAL A 204 -0.99 16.38 -23.85
N TRP A 205 -1.25 16.70 -22.58
CA TRP A 205 -2.03 17.90 -22.23
C TRP A 205 -1.42 19.17 -22.81
N ILE A 206 -0.10 19.40 -22.62
CA ILE A 206 0.61 20.59 -23.15
C ILE A 206 0.54 20.64 -24.69
N LEU A 207 0.66 19.50 -25.36
CA LEU A 207 0.67 19.43 -26.82
C LEU A 207 -0.70 19.79 -27.42
N PHE A 208 -1.79 19.37 -26.78
CA PHE A 208 -3.15 19.52 -27.31
C PHE A 208 -3.94 20.68 -26.68
N GLU A 209 -3.44 21.28 -25.58
CA GLU A 209 -4.11 22.43 -24.98
C GLU A 209 -4.11 23.61 -25.96
N ARG A 210 -5.32 24.09 -26.30
CA ARG A 210 -5.46 25.27 -27.16
C ARG A 210 -4.85 26.49 -26.46
N ARG A 211 -3.99 27.20 -27.16
CA ARG A 211 -3.37 28.46 -26.67
C ARG A 211 -4.46 29.49 -26.44
N GLY A 212 -4.89 29.67 -25.20
CA GLY A 212 -5.77 30.75 -24.76
C GLY A 212 -5.02 31.69 -23.81
N VAL A 213 -5.60 32.84 -23.53
CA VAL A 213 -5.08 33.75 -22.52
C VAL A 213 -5.02 33.02 -21.16
N GLY A 214 -3.80 32.82 -20.62
CA GLY A 214 -3.57 32.16 -19.33
C GLY A 214 -2.93 30.76 -19.40
N THR A 215 -2.68 30.17 -20.56
CA THR A 215 -1.94 28.90 -20.68
C THR A 215 -0.43 29.19 -20.70
N GLY A 216 0.24 28.96 -19.55
CA GLY A 216 1.66 29.30 -19.38
C GLY A 216 2.67 28.38 -20.08
N GLY A 217 2.24 27.31 -20.77
CA GLY A 217 3.12 26.30 -21.35
C GLY A 217 3.41 26.50 -22.84
N SER A 218 4.68 26.39 -23.20
CA SER A 218 5.13 26.24 -24.60
C SER A 218 5.11 24.76 -24.98
N ARG A 219 4.92 24.41 -26.28
CA ARG A 219 5.10 23.04 -26.76
C ARG A 219 6.47 22.45 -26.41
N ARG A 220 7.50 23.30 -26.26
CA ARG A 220 8.83 22.90 -25.79
C ARG A 220 8.81 22.35 -24.36
N ASP A 221 7.88 22.80 -23.52
CA ASP A 221 7.76 22.32 -22.14
C ASP A 221 7.29 20.87 -22.05
N ALA A 222 6.61 20.36 -23.09
CA ALA A 222 6.26 18.94 -23.18
C ALA A 222 7.50 18.04 -23.25
N ALA A 223 8.62 18.54 -23.78
CA ALA A 223 9.87 17.79 -23.89
C ALA A 223 10.45 17.40 -22.51
N TRP A 224 10.18 18.18 -21.45
CA TRP A 224 10.60 17.81 -20.10
C TRP A 224 10.04 16.45 -19.67
N PHE A 225 8.83 16.11 -20.11
CA PHE A 225 8.16 14.85 -19.75
C PHE A 225 8.71 13.63 -20.50
N LEU A 226 9.67 13.79 -21.41
CA LEU A 226 10.48 12.70 -21.95
C LEU A 226 11.50 12.19 -20.93
N LEU A 227 11.92 13.03 -19.95
CA LEU A 227 12.90 12.63 -18.94
C LEU A 227 12.43 11.44 -18.08
N PRO A 228 11.22 11.41 -17.48
CA PRO A 228 10.72 10.23 -16.76
C PRO A 228 10.51 9.02 -17.69
N VAL A 229 10.15 9.22 -18.96
CA VAL A 229 10.07 8.12 -19.94
C VAL A 229 11.45 7.50 -20.17
N ALA A 230 12.47 8.34 -20.35
CA ALA A 230 13.86 7.87 -20.49
C ALA A 230 14.36 7.16 -19.22
N ALA A 231 14.04 7.68 -18.03
CA ALA A 231 14.43 7.06 -16.76
C ALA A 231 13.84 5.64 -16.62
N LEU A 232 12.54 5.48 -16.89
CA LEU A 232 11.91 4.15 -16.89
C LEU A 232 12.46 3.25 -17.99
N GLY A 233 12.71 3.80 -19.19
CA GLY A 233 13.32 3.07 -20.31
C GLY A 233 14.70 2.53 -19.96
N LEU A 234 15.54 3.32 -19.29
CA LEU A 234 16.86 2.89 -18.80
C LEU A 234 16.74 1.78 -17.76
N TRP A 235 15.76 1.85 -16.85
CA TRP A 235 15.49 0.78 -15.91
C TRP A 235 15.09 -0.52 -16.63
N LEU A 236 14.20 -0.47 -17.59
CA LEU A 236 13.78 -1.64 -18.37
C LEU A 236 14.93 -2.22 -19.19
N LEU A 237 15.80 -1.38 -19.73
CA LEU A 237 17.04 -1.81 -20.41
C LEU A 237 17.99 -2.53 -19.45
N ALA A 238 18.15 -2.02 -18.23
CA ALA A 238 18.95 -2.68 -17.19
C ALA A 238 18.35 -4.04 -16.84
N LEU A 239 17.04 -4.14 -16.60
CA LEU A 239 16.36 -5.42 -16.37
C LEU A 239 16.60 -6.39 -17.53
N ARG A 240 16.41 -5.95 -18.78
CA ARG A 240 16.66 -6.77 -19.96
C ARG A 240 18.10 -7.28 -20.03
N HIS A 241 19.06 -6.42 -19.69
CA HIS A 241 20.48 -6.77 -19.70
C HIS A 241 20.81 -7.84 -18.67
N PHE A 242 20.34 -7.69 -17.42
CA PHE A 242 20.72 -8.57 -16.31
C PHE A 242 19.86 -9.84 -16.21
N THR A 243 18.58 -9.79 -16.59
CA THR A 243 17.65 -10.93 -16.44
C THR A 243 17.34 -11.64 -17.74
N GLY A 244 17.69 -11.06 -18.90
CA GLY A 244 17.29 -11.54 -20.20
C GLY A 244 15.84 -11.16 -20.59
N HIS A 245 15.05 -10.55 -19.68
CA HIS A 245 13.63 -10.25 -19.86
C HIS A 245 13.32 -8.79 -19.58
N TRP A 246 12.47 -8.15 -20.43
CA TRP A 246 12.10 -6.74 -20.31
C TRP A 246 11.41 -6.39 -18.98
N LEU A 247 10.64 -7.31 -18.41
CA LEU A 247 9.91 -7.12 -17.16
C LEU A 247 10.47 -8.00 -16.02
N GLY A 248 11.73 -8.40 -16.13
CA GLY A 248 12.45 -9.21 -15.15
C GLY A 248 12.09 -10.70 -15.18
N ASN A 249 10.81 -11.04 -15.41
CA ASN A 249 10.30 -12.41 -15.35
C ASN A 249 9.14 -12.61 -16.34
N PRO A 250 9.13 -13.71 -17.16
CA PRO A 250 8.05 -13.99 -18.12
C PRO A 250 6.69 -14.24 -17.44
N ALA A 251 6.66 -14.95 -16.31
CA ALA A 251 5.42 -15.23 -15.59
C ALA A 251 4.79 -13.93 -15.06
N PHE A 252 5.62 -13.02 -14.51
CA PHE A 252 5.18 -11.70 -14.10
C PHE A 252 4.60 -10.89 -15.27
N ALA A 253 5.26 -10.92 -16.43
CA ALA A 253 4.79 -10.26 -17.65
C ALA A 253 3.43 -10.80 -18.09
N SER A 254 3.29 -12.13 -18.16
CA SER A 254 2.02 -12.78 -18.54
C SER A 254 0.89 -12.39 -17.59
N TYR A 255 1.12 -12.48 -16.30
CA TYR A 255 0.12 -12.15 -15.27
C TYR A 255 -0.32 -10.69 -15.28
N ASN A 256 0.62 -9.75 -15.46
CA ASN A 256 0.32 -8.32 -15.36
C ASN A 256 -0.03 -7.63 -16.68
N LEU A 257 0.32 -8.20 -17.84
CA LEU A 257 0.01 -7.62 -19.14
C LEU A 257 -1.06 -8.40 -19.90
N SER A 258 -0.86 -9.71 -20.11
CA SER A 258 -1.77 -10.49 -20.97
C SER A 258 -3.06 -10.86 -20.25
N PHE A 259 -2.96 -11.26 -18.99
CA PHE A 259 -4.10 -11.73 -18.20
C PHE A 259 -5.20 -10.67 -18.03
N PRO A 260 -4.92 -9.38 -17.72
CA PRO A 260 -5.95 -8.35 -17.54
C PRO A 260 -6.66 -7.94 -18.84
N LEU A 261 -6.04 -8.15 -20.02
CA LEU A 261 -6.58 -7.68 -21.30
C LEU A 261 -7.78 -8.49 -21.79
N ASN A 262 -8.15 -9.58 -21.12
CA ASN A 262 -9.42 -10.25 -21.40
C ASN A 262 -10.59 -9.27 -21.11
N PRO A 263 -11.53 -9.04 -22.06
CA PRO A 263 -12.59 -8.04 -21.89
C PRO A 263 -13.46 -8.23 -20.64
N ALA A 264 -13.76 -9.48 -20.27
CA ALA A 264 -14.55 -9.78 -19.08
C ALA A 264 -13.78 -9.46 -17.79
N ARG A 265 -12.47 -9.77 -17.73
CA ARG A 265 -11.60 -9.43 -16.61
C ARG A 265 -11.43 -7.91 -16.49
N PHE A 266 -11.17 -7.24 -17.61
CA PHE A 266 -11.05 -5.78 -17.65
C PHE A 266 -12.33 -5.09 -17.16
N ALA A 267 -13.50 -5.51 -17.66
CA ALA A 267 -14.80 -4.94 -17.25
C ALA A 267 -15.06 -5.16 -15.75
N PHE A 268 -14.80 -6.38 -15.25
CA PHE A 268 -14.95 -6.67 -13.82
C PHE A 268 -13.99 -5.86 -12.95
N ALA A 269 -12.72 -5.76 -13.35
CA ALA A 269 -11.72 -4.97 -12.65
C ALA A 269 -12.08 -3.48 -12.62
N LEU A 270 -12.57 -2.94 -13.75
CA LEU A 270 -13.03 -1.56 -13.83
C LEU A 270 -14.24 -1.30 -12.92
N LEU A 271 -15.25 -2.17 -12.98
CA LEU A 271 -16.44 -2.07 -12.11
C LEU A 271 -16.06 -2.10 -10.63
N ARG A 272 -15.15 -2.99 -10.22
CA ARG A 272 -14.68 -3.07 -8.84
C ARG A 272 -13.97 -1.79 -8.40
N ARG A 273 -13.13 -1.20 -9.26
CA ARG A 273 -12.43 0.07 -8.99
C ARG A 273 -13.39 1.24 -8.91
N LEU A 274 -14.37 1.33 -9.83
CA LEU A 274 -15.43 2.35 -9.77
C LEU A 274 -16.29 2.19 -8.51
N TYR A 275 -16.64 0.97 -8.16
CA TYR A 275 -17.34 0.68 -6.90
C TYR A 275 -16.53 1.19 -5.70
N TYR A 276 -15.24 0.87 -5.62
CA TYR A 276 -14.39 1.34 -4.54
C TYR A 276 -14.32 2.87 -4.47
N LEU A 277 -14.08 3.54 -5.61
CA LEU A 277 -13.92 5.00 -5.65
C LEU A 277 -15.21 5.75 -5.30
N PHE A 278 -16.37 5.24 -5.71
CA PHE A 278 -17.60 6.01 -5.65
C PHE A 278 -18.64 5.48 -4.66
N ILE A 279 -18.51 4.25 -4.18
CA ILE A 279 -19.50 3.60 -3.32
C ILE A 279 -18.88 3.03 -2.05
N GLY A 280 -17.80 2.24 -2.16
CA GLY A 280 -17.18 1.51 -1.07
C GLY A 280 -16.73 2.40 0.08
N SER A 281 -16.56 1.82 1.28
CA SER A 281 -16.06 2.51 2.49
C SER A 281 -16.81 3.80 2.87
N GLY A 282 -18.06 3.95 2.42
CA GLY A 282 -18.86 5.17 2.65
C GLY A 282 -18.70 6.24 1.58
N HIS A 283 -17.92 6.02 0.51
CA HIS A 283 -17.72 7.00 -0.57
C HIS A 283 -19.02 7.39 -1.28
N PHE A 284 -20.08 6.55 -1.20
CA PHE A 284 -21.40 6.89 -1.75
C PHE A 284 -21.96 8.20 -1.17
N ILE A 285 -21.59 8.58 0.07
CA ILE A 285 -22.00 9.85 0.69
C ILE A 285 -21.32 11.03 0.00
N GLY A 286 -20.01 10.94 -0.21
CA GLY A 286 -19.24 11.94 -0.95
C GLY A 286 -19.68 12.05 -2.41
N THR A 287 -19.96 10.92 -3.05
CA THR A 287 -20.50 10.84 -4.42
C THR A 287 -21.89 11.47 -4.49
N GLY A 288 -22.79 11.19 -3.53
CA GLY A 288 -24.11 11.80 -3.44
C GLY A 288 -24.03 13.33 -3.26
N ALA A 289 -23.13 13.80 -2.40
CA ALA A 289 -22.85 15.23 -2.24
C ALA A 289 -22.35 15.86 -3.56
N PHE A 290 -21.47 15.17 -4.28
CA PHE A 290 -20.95 15.62 -5.57
C PHE A 290 -22.06 15.70 -6.65
N VAL A 291 -22.91 14.69 -6.74
CA VAL A 291 -24.05 14.68 -7.67
C VAL A 291 -25.03 15.82 -7.34
N TYR A 292 -25.33 16.03 -6.06
CA TYR A 292 -26.16 17.15 -5.63
C TYR A 292 -25.55 18.51 -6.02
N ALA A 293 -24.25 18.66 -5.76
CA ALA A 293 -23.54 19.91 -6.00
C ALA A 293 -23.17 20.14 -7.48
N TRP A 294 -23.36 19.17 -8.37
CA TRP A 294 -22.89 19.19 -9.77
C TRP A 294 -23.23 20.48 -10.52
N LYS A 295 -24.45 21.00 -10.36
CA LYS A 295 -24.89 22.23 -11.03
C LYS A 295 -24.25 23.49 -10.44
N CYS A 296 -23.95 23.49 -9.15
CA CYS A 296 -23.37 24.63 -8.42
C CYS A 296 -21.84 24.63 -8.45
N LEU A 297 -21.25 23.46 -8.66
CA LEU A 297 -19.80 23.23 -8.72
C LEU A 297 -19.39 22.66 -10.09
N PRO A 298 -19.34 23.49 -11.14
CA PRO A 298 -18.95 23.01 -12.46
C PRO A 298 -17.42 22.78 -12.54
N LEU A 299 -16.87 21.86 -11.73
CA LEU A 299 -15.43 21.63 -11.60
C LEU A 299 -14.75 21.39 -12.95
N LEU A 300 -15.39 20.64 -13.85
CA LEU A 300 -14.84 20.34 -15.17
C LEU A 300 -14.80 21.56 -16.12
N ARG A 301 -15.36 22.71 -15.75
CA ARG A 301 -15.15 23.96 -16.48
C ARG A 301 -13.78 24.58 -16.16
N ASP A 302 -13.25 24.31 -14.97
CA ASP A 302 -11.91 24.77 -14.59
C ASP A 302 -10.84 23.86 -15.20
N ARG A 303 -9.78 24.47 -15.74
CA ARG A 303 -8.59 23.81 -16.28
C ARG A 303 -7.96 22.88 -15.23
N THR A 304 -7.79 23.36 -14.02
CA THR A 304 -7.16 22.67 -12.90
C THR A 304 -7.85 21.33 -12.65
N TRP A 305 -9.19 21.33 -12.59
CA TRP A 305 -9.98 20.13 -12.38
C TRP A 305 -10.03 19.20 -13.60
N ARG A 306 -9.98 19.76 -14.82
CA ARG A 306 -9.90 18.92 -16.04
C ARG A 306 -8.61 18.11 -16.06
N VAL A 307 -7.47 18.75 -15.76
CA VAL A 307 -6.17 18.06 -15.69
C VAL A 307 -6.21 16.99 -14.61
N ALA A 308 -6.67 17.32 -13.40
CA ALA A 308 -6.74 16.39 -12.28
C ALA A 308 -7.66 15.19 -12.58
N ALA A 309 -8.85 15.43 -13.14
CA ALA A 309 -9.79 14.38 -13.51
C ALA A 309 -9.25 13.48 -14.65
N THR A 310 -8.58 14.09 -15.65
CA THR A 310 -7.94 13.31 -16.73
C THR A 310 -6.84 12.41 -16.18
N LEU A 311 -5.99 12.92 -15.28
CA LEU A 311 -4.96 12.11 -14.64
C LEU A 311 -5.55 10.98 -13.81
N ALA A 312 -6.57 11.27 -12.99
CA ALA A 312 -7.25 10.26 -12.18
C ALA A 312 -7.90 9.16 -13.03
N ALA A 313 -8.60 9.54 -14.10
CA ALA A 313 -9.23 8.60 -15.02
C ALA A 313 -8.19 7.76 -15.79
N ALA A 314 -7.14 8.40 -16.32
CA ALA A 314 -6.07 7.73 -17.03
C ALA A 314 -5.34 6.73 -16.12
N HIS A 315 -5.06 7.09 -14.86
CA HIS A 315 -4.44 6.20 -13.89
C HIS A 315 -5.35 5.00 -13.56
N ALA A 316 -6.63 5.24 -13.25
CA ALA A 316 -7.58 4.16 -12.97
C ALA A 316 -7.72 3.19 -14.16
N LEU A 317 -7.77 3.69 -15.39
CA LEU A 317 -7.80 2.87 -16.60
C LEU A 317 -6.49 2.10 -16.81
N ALA A 318 -5.34 2.76 -16.62
CA ALA A 318 -4.04 2.12 -16.78
C ALA A 318 -3.85 0.96 -15.79
N VAL A 319 -4.14 1.15 -14.50
CA VAL A 319 -4.03 0.06 -13.50
C VAL A 319 -5.12 -1.02 -13.69
N THR A 320 -6.17 -0.74 -14.45
CA THR A 320 -7.16 -1.74 -14.86
C THR A 320 -6.65 -2.60 -16.00
N ALA A 321 -5.91 -2.00 -16.92
CA ALA A 321 -5.30 -2.69 -18.07
C ALA A 321 -3.97 -3.39 -17.73
N LEU A 322 -3.25 -2.89 -16.71
CA LEU A 322 -1.92 -3.33 -16.31
C LEU A 322 -1.96 -3.81 -14.85
N GLY A 323 -2.27 -5.05 -14.62
CA GLY A 323 -2.26 -5.61 -13.26
C GLY A 323 -3.16 -6.84 -13.17
N GLY A 324 -2.57 -8.00 -12.92
CA GLY A 324 -3.30 -9.26 -12.76
C GLY A 324 -4.12 -9.28 -11.47
N ALA A 325 -3.60 -8.66 -10.41
CA ALA A 325 -4.25 -8.60 -9.11
C ALA A 325 -5.30 -7.46 -9.03
N LEU A 326 -6.44 -7.77 -8.42
CA LEU A 326 -7.52 -6.82 -8.19
C LEU A 326 -7.33 -6.12 -6.84
N LEU A 327 -6.26 -5.31 -6.72
CA LEU A 327 -5.89 -4.63 -5.49
C LEU A 327 -6.32 -3.17 -5.54
N GLU A 328 -7.07 -2.73 -4.52
CA GLU A 328 -7.54 -1.36 -4.38
C GLU A 328 -6.40 -0.37 -4.09
N ARG A 329 -5.29 -0.82 -3.51
CA ARG A 329 -4.10 0.01 -3.26
C ARG A 329 -3.56 0.70 -4.52
N TYR A 330 -3.77 0.11 -5.69
CA TYR A 330 -3.39 0.73 -6.97
C TYR A 330 -4.14 2.03 -7.27
N LEU A 331 -5.23 2.31 -6.54
CA LEU A 331 -6.01 3.56 -6.65
C LEU A 331 -5.54 4.66 -5.68
N LEU A 332 -4.54 4.39 -4.82
CA LEU A 332 -4.01 5.41 -3.90
C LEU A 332 -3.68 6.74 -4.61
N PRO A 333 -3.04 6.76 -5.81
CA PRO A 333 -2.75 8.01 -6.52
C PRO A 333 -3.98 8.86 -6.88
N VAL A 334 -5.18 8.25 -6.92
CA VAL A 334 -6.44 8.93 -7.23
C VAL A 334 -7.09 9.56 -5.98
N LEU A 335 -6.86 9.00 -4.80
CA LEU A 335 -7.55 9.39 -3.57
C LEU A 335 -7.36 10.87 -3.18
N PRO A 336 -6.18 11.52 -3.32
CA PRO A 336 -6.04 12.94 -3.03
C PRO A 336 -6.98 13.83 -3.85
N ILE A 337 -7.19 13.49 -5.14
CA ILE A 337 -8.09 14.20 -6.05
C ILE A 337 -9.55 13.94 -5.65
N LEU A 338 -9.88 12.69 -5.37
CA LEU A 338 -11.23 12.26 -4.97
C LEU A 338 -11.67 12.95 -3.67
N TYR A 339 -10.84 12.93 -2.62
CA TYR A 339 -11.19 13.57 -1.35
C TYR A 339 -11.21 15.10 -1.43
N ALA A 340 -10.41 15.70 -2.31
CA ALA A 340 -10.54 17.13 -2.61
C ALA A 340 -11.90 17.44 -3.27
N ALA A 341 -12.35 16.60 -4.21
CA ALA A 341 -13.69 16.73 -4.83
C ALA A 341 -14.81 16.55 -3.81
N PHE A 342 -14.72 15.53 -2.95
CA PHE A 342 -15.71 15.30 -1.89
C PHE A 342 -15.75 16.46 -0.88
N ALA A 343 -14.62 16.99 -0.47
CA ALA A 343 -14.56 18.12 0.46
C ALA A 343 -15.23 19.38 -0.12
N LEU A 344 -15.02 19.66 -1.40
CA LEU A 344 -15.69 20.77 -2.10
C LEU A 344 -17.19 20.51 -2.26
N ALA A 345 -17.59 19.30 -2.64
CA ALA A 345 -18.98 18.92 -2.78
C ALA A 345 -19.74 19.01 -1.45
N LEU A 346 -19.17 18.50 -0.37
CA LEU A 346 -19.73 18.64 0.97
C LEU A 346 -19.86 20.11 1.38
N ARG A 347 -18.88 20.95 1.03
CA ARG A 347 -18.91 22.39 1.33
C ARG A 347 -20.06 23.11 0.61
N ALA A 348 -20.46 22.63 -0.56
CA ALA A 348 -21.58 23.21 -1.33
C ALA A 348 -22.97 22.85 -0.76
N LEU A 349 -23.06 21.89 0.14
CA LEU A 349 -24.30 21.55 0.82
C LEU A 349 -24.71 22.62 1.83
N PRO A 350 -26.03 22.79 2.09
CA PRO A 350 -26.53 23.56 3.23
C PRO A 350 -25.93 23.04 4.55
N GLU A 351 -25.91 23.88 5.59
CA GLU A 351 -25.11 23.59 6.80
C GLU A 351 -25.49 22.28 7.49
N ARG A 352 -26.78 22.05 7.76
CA ARG A 352 -27.25 20.82 8.43
C ARG A 352 -26.97 19.55 7.61
N PRO A 353 -27.39 19.46 6.32
CA PRO A 353 -27.02 18.32 5.47
C PRO A 353 -25.51 18.10 5.35
N ARG A 354 -24.71 19.18 5.31
CA ARG A 354 -23.25 19.09 5.28
C ARG A 354 -22.68 18.43 6.53
N GLN A 355 -23.13 18.88 7.71
CA GLN A 355 -22.67 18.31 8.99
C GLN A 355 -23.03 16.82 9.09
N VAL A 356 -24.27 16.46 8.76
CA VAL A 356 -24.72 15.06 8.75
C VAL A 356 -23.90 14.23 7.76
N ALA A 357 -23.78 14.68 6.51
CA ALA A 357 -23.04 13.94 5.49
C ALA A 357 -21.56 13.78 5.85
N LEU A 358 -20.92 14.83 6.38
CA LEU A 358 -19.51 14.75 6.82
C LEU A 358 -19.36 13.77 8.00
N THR A 359 -20.24 13.86 9.01
CA THR A 359 -20.19 12.94 10.17
C THR A 359 -20.41 11.49 9.73
N CYS A 360 -21.39 11.23 8.86
CA CYS A 360 -21.66 9.89 8.34
C CYS A 360 -20.47 9.37 7.52
N LEU A 361 -19.88 10.20 6.63
CA LEU A 361 -18.71 9.80 5.85
C LEU A 361 -17.51 9.49 6.74
N VAL A 362 -17.22 10.32 7.73
CA VAL A 362 -16.14 10.09 8.72
C VAL A 362 -16.40 8.78 9.48
N ALA A 363 -17.62 8.56 9.97
CA ALA A 363 -17.99 7.34 10.68
C ALA A 363 -17.84 6.10 9.79
N CYS A 364 -18.25 6.16 8.51
CA CYS A 364 -18.08 5.07 7.55
C CYS A 364 -16.59 4.78 7.28
N LEU A 365 -15.76 5.81 7.06
CA LEU A 365 -14.33 5.63 6.81
C LEU A 365 -13.61 5.04 8.03
N ILE A 366 -13.92 5.50 9.22
CA ILE A 366 -13.36 4.92 10.46
C ILE A 366 -13.85 3.48 10.63
N GLY A 367 -15.15 3.23 10.49
CA GLY A 367 -15.74 1.89 10.62
C GLY A 367 -15.17 0.89 9.62
N ALA A 368 -14.90 1.33 8.38
CA ALA A 368 -14.33 0.48 7.33
C ALA A 368 -12.88 0.03 7.61
N ASN A 369 -12.18 0.60 8.59
CA ASN A 369 -10.91 0.07 9.08
C ASN A 369 -11.07 -1.26 9.84
N PHE A 370 -12.25 -1.54 10.40
CA PHE A 370 -12.52 -2.66 11.29
C PHE A 370 -13.60 -3.62 10.76
N ILE A 371 -14.39 -3.17 9.77
CA ILE A 371 -15.51 -3.93 9.23
C ILE A 371 -15.19 -4.32 7.79
N ASN A 372 -15.15 -5.63 7.55
CA ASN A 372 -14.91 -6.16 6.22
C ASN A 372 -16.20 -6.17 5.39
N PRO A 373 -16.11 -5.89 4.09
CA PRO A 373 -17.25 -6.03 3.19
C PRO A 373 -17.63 -7.50 3.01
N PRO A 374 -18.89 -7.81 2.67
CA PRO A 374 -19.36 -9.18 2.48
C PRO A 374 -19.00 -9.77 1.10
N TYR A 375 -17.79 -9.52 0.62
CA TYR A 375 -17.26 -10.05 -0.64
C TYR A 375 -15.74 -10.25 -0.53
N PRO A 376 -15.08 -11.05 -1.41
CA PRO A 376 -13.64 -11.24 -1.38
C PRO A 376 -12.89 -9.91 -1.38
N PHE A 377 -12.04 -9.72 -0.37
CA PHE A 377 -11.44 -8.44 -0.04
C PHE A 377 -9.99 -8.64 0.38
N PRO A 378 -9.01 -7.95 -0.23
CA PRO A 378 -7.62 -8.01 0.21
C PRO A 378 -7.47 -7.46 1.62
N PHE A 379 -6.86 -8.23 2.52
CA PHE A 379 -6.71 -7.85 3.93
C PHE A 379 -5.95 -6.51 4.12
N GLU A 380 -5.07 -6.18 3.21
CA GLU A 380 -4.25 -4.94 3.21
C GLU A 380 -5.03 -3.65 2.89
N ASN A 381 -6.32 -3.74 2.57
CA ASN A 381 -7.16 -2.58 2.30
C ASN A 381 -7.68 -1.90 3.58
N ASN A 382 -7.58 -2.55 4.73
CA ASN A 382 -7.94 -2.03 6.04
C ASN A 382 -7.08 -2.70 7.13
N LEU A 383 -7.44 -2.58 8.40
CA LEU A 383 -6.68 -3.15 9.53
C LEU A 383 -6.82 -4.68 9.69
N MET A 384 -7.51 -5.38 8.79
CA MET A 384 -7.59 -6.85 8.83
C MET A 384 -6.26 -7.55 8.62
N PHE A 385 -5.32 -6.91 7.93
CA PHE A 385 -3.96 -7.46 7.80
C PHE A 385 -3.28 -7.68 9.16
N VAL A 386 -3.61 -6.86 10.18
CA VAL A 386 -3.08 -7.03 11.54
C VAL A 386 -3.52 -8.36 12.14
N SER A 387 -4.81 -8.66 12.05
CA SER A 387 -5.36 -9.93 12.52
C SER A 387 -4.78 -11.13 11.78
N PHE A 388 -4.50 -10.98 10.49
CA PHE A 388 -3.87 -12.03 9.70
C PHE A 388 -2.41 -12.26 10.12
N ILE A 389 -1.61 -11.19 10.32
CA ILE A 389 -0.24 -11.28 10.85
C ILE A 389 -0.22 -11.94 12.23
N ASP A 390 -1.17 -11.61 13.11
CA ASP A 390 -1.25 -12.24 14.44
C ASP A 390 -1.51 -13.74 14.34
N ALA A 391 -2.39 -14.17 13.44
CA ALA A 391 -2.63 -15.59 13.20
C ALA A 391 -1.41 -16.28 12.56
N GLU A 392 -0.73 -15.63 11.62
CA GLU A 392 0.53 -16.15 11.04
C GLU A 392 1.62 -16.33 12.11
N ARG A 393 1.77 -15.35 13.01
CA ARG A 393 2.74 -15.40 14.11
C ARG A 393 2.43 -16.55 15.08
N ASP A 394 1.16 -16.70 15.45
CA ASP A 394 0.73 -17.77 16.34
C ASP A 394 0.89 -19.17 15.69
N ALA A 395 0.60 -19.27 14.38
CA ALA A 395 0.78 -20.51 13.63
C ALA A 395 2.26 -20.86 13.43
N ALA A 396 3.11 -19.86 13.15
CA ALA A 396 4.56 -20.04 13.06
C ALA A 396 5.14 -20.52 14.40
N ALA A 397 4.80 -19.83 15.50
CA ALA A 397 5.24 -20.22 16.84
C ALA A 397 4.76 -21.62 17.24
N ALA A 398 3.54 -21.99 16.84
CA ALA A 398 3.03 -23.34 17.07
C ALA A 398 3.77 -24.40 16.24
N ALA A 399 4.06 -24.12 14.97
CA ALA A 399 4.81 -25.02 14.10
C ALA A 399 6.25 -25.21 14.57
N ASP A 400 6.88 -24.16 15.11
CA ASP A 400 8.26 -24.19 15.62
C ASP A 400 8.45 -25.14 16.81
N THR A 401 7.36 -25.58 17.47
CA THR A 401 7.42 -26.60 18.52
C THR A 401 7.56 -28.03 17.99
N TYR A 402 7.47 -28.23 16.68
CA TYR A 402 7.57 -29.53 16.02
C TYR A 402 8.86 -29.62 15.18
N SER A 403 9.38 -30.81 15.01
CA SER A 403 10.46 -31.10 14.08
C SER A 403 9.91 -31.45 12.69
N GLY A 404 10.61 -31.05 11.64
CA GLY A 404 10.31 -31.39 10.26
C GLY A 404 9.80 -30.20 9.45
N ALA A 405 9.78 -30.37 8.13
CA ALA A 405 9.38 -29.30 7.22
C ALA A 405 7.86 -29.05 7.26
N VAL A 406 7.47 -27.78 7.27
CA VAL A 406 6.08 -27.34 7.17
C VAL A 406 5.69 -27.18 5.71
N ALA A 407 4.69 -27.93 5.24
CA ALA A 407 4.10 -27.71 3.93
C ALA A 407 3.07 -26.58 4.00
N THR A 408 3.24 -25.56 3.18
CA THR A 408 2.35 -24.39 3.14
C THR A 408 2.54 -23.59 1.85
N THR A 409 1.75 -22.56 1.65
CA THR A 409 1.83 -21.64 0.50
C THR A 409 2.44 -20.29 0.91
N PHE A 410 2.74 -19.43 -0.07
CA PHE A 410 3.04 -18.01 0.17
C PHE A 410 1.78 -17.30 0.72
N PRO A 411 1.89 -16.38 1.71
CA PRO A 411 3.09 -15.79 2.30
C PRO A 411 3.68 -16.55 3.50
N MET A 412 2.99 -17.57 4.04
CA MET A 412 3.44 -18.31 5.21
C MET A 412 4.81 -18.99 5.00
N THR A 413 5.17 -19.34 3.75
CA THR A 413 6.51 -19.84 3.40
C THR A 413 7.60 -18.87 3.78
N THR A 414 7.44 -17.58 3.48
CA THR A 414 8.41 -16.53 3.80
C THR A 414 8.42 -16.19 5.29
N ALA A 415 7.26 -16.27 5.95
CA ALA A 415 7.14 -16.05 7.40
C ALA A 415 7.94 -17.09 8.20
N LEU A 416 7.96 -18.35 7.75
CA LEU A 416 8.70 -19.45 8.38
C LEU A 416 10.17 -19.48 8.00
N ALA A 417 10.51 -19.22 6.73
CA ALA A 417 11.85 -19.41 6.21
C ALA A 417 12.80 -18.25 6.51
N ASN A 418 12.27 -17.02 6.70
CA ASN A 418 13.09 -15.82 6.86
C ASN A 418 12.85 -15.13 8.21
N PRO A 419 13.77 -15.24 9.19
CA PRO A 419 13.69 -14.57 10.49
C PRO A 419 13.58 -13.05 10.40
N ASP A 420 14.17 -12.44 9.37
CA ASP A 420 14.13 -10.99 9.16
C ASP A 420 12.69 -10.46 8.96
N ASN A 421 11.75 -11.33 8.61
CA ASN A 421 10.34 -11.01 8.51
C ASN A 421 9.65 -10.81 9.87
N GLY A 422 10.29 -11.25 10.97
CA GLY A 422 9.84 -10.96 12.34
C GLY A 422 8.83 -11.96 12.93
N TYR A 423 8.65 -13.13 12.31
CA TYR A 423 7.75 -14.17 12.80
C TYR A 423 8.44 -15.17 13.73
N LEU A 424 9.63 -15.61 13.38
CA LEU A 424 10.45 -16.55 14.14
C LEU A 424 11.85 -16.00 14.39
N ALA A 425 12.53 -16.48 15.42
CA ALA A 425 13.93 -16.12 15.71
C ALA A 425 14.92 -16.88 14.83
N HIS A 426 14.55 -18.08 14.34
CA HIS A 426 15.36 -18.95 13.50
C HIS A 426 14.53 -19.44 12.31
N PRO A 427 15.17 -19.72 11.16
CA PRO A 427 14.45 -20.23 10.00
C PRO A 427 13.91 -21.64 10.29
N HIS A 428 12.66 -21.88 9.92
CA HIS A 428 12.04 -23.19 9.95
C HIS A 428 12.04 -23.81 8.55
N ALA A 429 12.25 -25.13 8.46
CA ALA A 429 12.23 -25.82 7.18
C ALA A 429 10.83 -25.77 6.55
N VAL A 430 10.75 -25.41 5.27
CA VAL A 430 9.51 -25.23 4.54
C VAL A 430 9.47 -26.09 3.28
N ARG A 431 8.35 -26.75 3.02
CA ARG A 431 7.97 -27.31 1.73
C ARG A 431 6.95 -26.40 1.07
N GLU A 432 7.36 -25.64 0.10
CA GLU A 432 6.48 -24.70 -0.61
C GLU A 432 5.47 -25.46 -1.49
N LEU A 433 4.20 -25.07 -1.39
CA LEU A 433 3.12 -25.54 -2.22
C LEU A 433 2.61 -24.39 -3.09
N PRO A 434 2.21 -24.66 -4.35
CA PRO A 434 1.65 -23.63 -5.20
C PRO A 434 0.28 -23.14 -4.71
N ASP A 435 -0.51 -24.05 -4.15
CA ASP A 435 -1.87 -23.79 -3.65
C ASP A 435 -2.39 -24.95 -2.79
N PHE A 436 -3.66 -24.87 -2.36
CA PHE A 436 -4.37 -25.95 -1.66
C PHE A 436 -5.45 -26.61 -2.54
N ARG A 437 -5.28 -26.64 -3.86
CA ARG A 437 -6.22 -27.28 -4.78
C ARG A 437 -6.17 -28.81 -4.67
N PRO A 438 -7.25 -29.52 -5.08
CA PRO A 438 -7.31 -30.97 -5.00
C PRO A 438 -6.13 -31.68 -5.69
N ALA A 439 -5.69 -31.19 -6.85
CA ALA A 439 -4.55 -31.78 -7.58
C ALA A 439 -3.23 -31.66 -6.79
N THR A 440 -2.96 -30.48 -6.17
CA THR A 440 -1.77 -30.26 -5.33
C THR A 440 -1.78 -31.18 -4.11
N ILE A 441 -2.92 -31.29 -3.43
CA ILE A 441 -3.06 -32.14 -2.24
C ILE A 441 -2.98 -33.63 -2.59
N ALA A 442 -3.58 -34.05 -3.71
CA ALA A 442 -3.47 -35.42 -4.19
C ALA A 442 -2.02 -35.85 -4.48
N ALA A 443 -1.20 -34.95 -5.01
CA ALA A 443 0.22 -35.23 -5.26
C ALA A 443 1.02 -35.48 -3.96
N LEU A 444 0.54 -34.99 -2.80
CA LEU A 444 1.19 -35.22 -1.50
C LEU A 444 0.86 -36.58 -0.87
N THR A 445 -0.10 -37.32 -1.40
CA THR A 445 -0.53 -38.61 -0.81
C THR A 445 0.58 -39.68 -0.82
N SER A 446 1.49 -39.65 -1.79
CA SER A 446 2.65 -40.55 -1.87
C SER A 446 3.79 -40.18 -0.90
N ASP A 447 3.87 -38.91 -0.51
CA ASP A 447 4.87 -38.40 0.44
C ASP A 447 4.24 -37.30 1.31
N PRO A 448 3.38 -37.66 2.26
CA PRO A 448 2.68 -36.69 3.10
C PRO A 448 3.64 -35.93 4.00
N PRO A 449 3.52 -34.59 4.10
CA PRO A 449 4.38 -33.80 4.96
C PRO A 449 4.13 -34.09 6.44
N PRO A 450 5.14 -33.95 7.33
CA PRO A 450 4.93 -34.13 8.77
C PRO A 450 4.03 -33.05 9.38
N LEU A 451 4.12 -31.82 8.85
CA LEU A 451 3.38 -30.65 9.29
C LEU A 451 2.79 -29.91 8.09
N MET A 452 1.63 -29.30 8.27
CA MET A 452 1.01 -28.46 7.26
C MET A 452 0.27 -27.28 7.91
N ILE A 453 0.49 -26.08 7.38
CA ILE A 453 -0.33 -24.91 7.71
C ILE A 453 -1.23 -24.60 6.54
N VAL A 454 -2.54 -24.65 6.78
CA VAL A 454 -3.60 -24.41 5.77
C VAL A 454 -4.37 -23.16 6.18
N TYR A 455 -4.59 -22.25 5.25
CA TYR A 455 -5.31 -21.00 5.53
C TYR A 455 -5.98 -20.43 4.29
N SER A 456 -6.95 -19.52 4.50
CA SER A 456 -7.52 -18.72 3.42
C SER A 456 -6.66 -17.48 3.17
N THR A 457 -6.26 -17.25 1.91
CA THR A 457 -5.39 -16.15 1.49
C THR A 457 -6.12 -14.82 1.30
N GLU A 458 -7.43 -14.83 1.46
CA GLU A 458 -8.30 -13.65 1.37
C GLU A 458 -9.53 -13.85 2.24
N LEU A 459 -10.23 -12.76 2.55
CA LEU A 459 -11.54 -12.87 3.17
C LEU A 459 -12.42 -13.76 2.30
N ASP A 460 -12.89 -14.86 2.89
CA ASP A 460 -13.67 -15.86 2.18
C ASP A 460 -15.14 -15.85 2.64
N PRO A 461 -15.98 -14.99 2.07
CA PRO A 461 -17.40 -15.06 2.33
C PRO A 461 -17.98 -16.27 1.60
N TRP A 462 -17.95 -17.39 2.27
CA TRP A 462 -18.43 -18.70 1.78
C TRP A 462 -19.80 -18.60 1.08
N HIS A 463 -20.72 -17.77 1.57
CA HIS A 463 -22.01 -17.54 0.94
C HIS A 463 -21.92 -16.93 -0.48
N VAL A 464 -20.88 -16.12 -0.76
CA VAL A 464 -20.63 -15.57 -2.12
C VAL A 464 -19.99 -16.62 -3.01
N ARG A 465 -18.93 -17.29 -2.53
CA ARG A 465 -18.20 -18.32 -3.29
C ARG A 465 -19.03 -19.56 -3.59
N SER A 466 -20.03 -19.86 -2.76
CA SER A 466 -20.96 -20.96 -2.99
C SER A 466 -21.96 -20.69 -4.12
N THR A 467 -22.13 -19.42 -4.53
CA THR A 467 -23.08 -19.09 -5.60
C THR A 467 -22.66 -19.68 -6.94
N ARG A 468 -23.66 -20.17 -7.72
CA ARG A 468 -23.42 -20.73 -9.06
C ARG A 468 -22.82 -19.68 -10.00
N ALA A 469 -23.27 -18.42 -9.89
CA ALA A 469 -22.80 -17.32 -10.73
C ALA A 469 -21.32 -17.00 -10.46
N PHE A 470 -20.90 -16.94 -9.17
CA PHE A 470 -19.50 -16.72 -8.80
C PHE A 470 -18.61 -17.82 -9.38
N ARG A 471 -18.93 -19.11 -9.10
CA ARG A 471 -18.14 -20.24 -9.56
C ARG A 471 -18.04 -20.30 -11.09
N TRP A 472 -19.14 -20.02 -11.81
CA TRP A 472 -19.12 -19.95 -13.26
C TRP A 472 -18.20 -18.84 -13.76
N PHE A 473 -18.34 -17.61 -13.25
CA PHE A 473 -17.58 -16.45 -13.72
C PHE A 473 -16.08 -16.60 -13.38
N PHE A 474 -15.76 -16.87 -12.14
CA PHE A 474 -14.37 -16.98 -11.73
C PHE A 474 -13.70 -18.26 -12.26
N GLY A 475 -14.41 -19.37 -12.36
CA GLY A 475 -13.89 -20.57 -13.03
C GLY A 475 -13.60 -20.34 -14.51
N ARG A 476 -14.47 -19.59 -15.22
CA ARG A 476 -14.30 -19.32 -16.65
C ARG A 476 -13.22 -18.29 -16.98
N TYR A 477 -13.10 -17.26 -16.16
CA TYR A 477 -12.26 -16.10 -16.48
C TYR A 477 -11.03 -15.94 -15.58
N TYR A 478 -10.98 -16.56 -14.41
CA TYR A 478 -9.89 -16.42 -13.45
C TYR A 478 -9.26 -17.76 -13.06
N ASP A 479 -9.61 -18.83 -13.75
CA ASP A 479 -9.12 -20.18 -13.45
C ASP A 479 -9.31 -20.58 -11.97
N TYR A 480 -10.42 -20.09 -11.41
CA TYR A 480 -10.73 -20.37 -10.02
C TYR A 480 -11.19 -21.81 -9.83
N GLU A 481 -10.46 -22.53 -9.02
CA GLU A 481 -10.84 -23.83 -8.48
C GLU A 481 -10.94 -23.72 -6.95
N ARG A 482 -11.95 -24.34 -6.36
CA ARG A 482 -12.12 -24.28 -4.93
C ARG A 482 -10.96 -24.99 -4.22
N PRO A 483 -10.21 -24.30 -3.32
CA PRO A 483 -9.22 -24.97 -2.49
C PRO A 483 -9.88 -25.99 -1.56
N MET A 484 -9.17 -27.05 -1.22
CA MET A 484 -9.63 -28.01 -0.20
C MET A 484 -9.65 -27.36 1.17
N THR A 485 -10.67 -27.67 1.95
CA THR A 485 -10.74 -27.27 3.35
C THR A 485 -9.74 -28.04 4.21
N ALA A 486 -9.39 -27.51 5.38
CA ALA A 486 -8.50 -28.20 6.31
C ALA A 486 -9.03 -29.59 6.70
N ASP A 487 -10.36 -29.77 6.84
CA ASP A 487 -10.98 -31.07 7.12
C ASP A 487 -10.86 -32.06 5.96
N GLU A 488 -11.01 -31.60 4.71
CA GLU A 488 -10.80 -32.41 3.51
C GLU A 488 -9.34 -32.84 3.39
N ILE A 489 -8.40 -31.93 3.61
CA ILE A 489 -6.95 -32.22 3.61
C ILE A 489 -6.58 -33.19 4.72
N SER A 490 -7.09 -32.96 5.94
CA SER A 490 -6.89 -33.84 7.10
C SER A 490 -7.27 -35.28 6.76
N LYS A 491 -8.42 -35.49 6.13
CA LYS A 491 -8.88 -36.83 5.71
C LYS A 491 -8.02 -37.43 4.60
N THR A 492 -7.68 -36.62 3.58
CA THR A 492 -6.94 -37.07 2.38
C THR A 492 -5.52 -37.49 2.73
N LEU A 493 -4.84 -36.75 3.61
CA LEU A 493 -3.43 -36.97 3.96
C LEU A 493 -3.25 -37.71 5.30
N ASN A 494 -4.33 -38.18 5.93
CA ASN A 494 -4.32 -38.82 7.26
C ASN A 494 -3.60 -37.96 8.32
N MET A 495 -3.94 -36.65 8.36
CA MET A 495 -3.39 -35.69 9.30
C MET A 495 -4.44 -35.30 10.34
N ARG A 496 -4.00 -34.86 11.52
CA ARG A 496 -4.88 -34.33 12.57
C ARG A 496 -4.76 -32.83 12.65
N ILE A 497 -5.89 -32.13 12.66
CA ILE A 497 -5.93 -30.70 12.99
C ILE A 497 -5.63 -30.56 14.49
N THR A 498 -4.52 -29.90 14.83
CA THR A 498 -4.07 -29.73 16.22
C THR A 498 -4.37 -28.35 16.77
N ARG A 499 -4.39 -27.36 15.92
CA ARG A 499 -4.76 -25.98 16.26
C ARG A 499 -5.57 -25.33 15.16
N ARG A 500 -6.42 -24.39 15.56
CA ARG A 500 -7.26 -23.61 14.68
C ARG A 500 -7.30 -22.16 15.18
N TRP A 501 -7.15 -21.23 14.26
CA TRP A 501 -7.31 -19.80 14.48
C TRP A 501 -8.39 -19.29 13.53
N ASP A 502 -9.48 -18.80 14.09
CA ASP A 502 -10.58 -18.19 13.34
C ASP A 502 -10.65 -16.71 13.69
N ASN A 503 -10.64 -15.86 12.69
CA ASN A 503 -10.71 -14.42 12.90
C ASN A 503 -11.43 -13.73 11.74
N HIS A 504 -12.51 -13.01 12.04
CA HIS A 504 -13.18 -12.06 11.15
C HIS A 504 -13.33 -12.45 9.65
N GLY A 505 -13.54 -13.74 9.37
CA GLY A 505 -13.82 -14.23 8.01
C GLY A 505 -12.64 -14.90 7.32
N PHE A 506 -11.54 -15.16 8.03
CA PHE A 506 -10.52 -16.10 7.59
C PHE A 506 -10.22 -17.14 8.67
N SER A 507 -9.69 -18.28 8.27
CA SER A 507 -9.28 -19.35 9.18
C SER A 507 -7.88 -19.84 8.82
N MET A 508 -7.12 -20.21 9.85
CA MET A 508 -5.81 -20.82 9.72
C MET A 508 -5.75 -22.08 10.58
N TYR A 509 -5.10 -23.12 10.10
CA TYR A 509 -5.09 -24.45 10.73
C TYR A 509 -3.68 -25.02 10.73
N LEU A 510 -3.27 -25.64 11.85
CA LEU A 510 -2.07 -26.48 11.93
C LEU A 510 -2.48 -27.94 11.92
N LEU A 511 -2.00 -28.67 10.91
CA LEU A 511 -2.19 -30.10 10.74
C LEU A 511 -0.88 -30.84 11.03
N VAL A 512 -0.99 -31.94 11.74
CA VAL A 512 0.14 -32.81 12.10
C VAL A 512 -0.18 -34.25 11.68
N ARG A 513 0.79 -34.93 11.09
CA ARG A 513 0.66 -36.32 10.65
C ARG A 513 0.37 -37.24 11.83
N THR A 514 -0.54 -38.21 11.66
CA THR A 514 -1.01 -39.11 12.72
C THR A 514 -0.17 -40.39 12.91
N ASP A 515 0.82 -40.64 12.02
CA ASP A 515 1.63 -41.86 12.09
C ASP A 515 2.53 -41.92 13.34
N PRO A 516 2.51 -43.06 14.10
CA PRO A 516 3.24 -43.17 15.37
C PRO A 516 4.76 -43.37 15.24
N VAL A 517 5.33 -43.49 14.05
CA VAL A 517 6.73 -43.87 13.84
C VAL A 517 7.61 -42.66 13.55
N LYS A 518 8.04 -41.97 14.57
CA LYS A 518 9.11 -40.96 14.73
C LYS A 518 8.63 -39.61 15.29
N MET A 519 7.76 -39.61 16.29
CA MET A 519 7.81 -38.49 17.24
C MET A 519 8.94 -38.78 18.24
N GLY A 520 10.17 -38.49 17.86
CA GLY A 520 11.28 -38.32 18.79
C GLY A 520 10.91 -37.18 19.72
N MET A 521 10.50 -37.52 20.93
CA MET A 521 10.09 -36.58 21.97
C MET A 521 11.14 -35.48 22.17
N CYS A 522 10.83 -34.26 21.76
CA CYS A 522 11.42 -33.06 22.32
C CYS A 522 10.53 -32.46 23.43
N LEU A 523 9.82 -33.35 24.19
CA LEU A 523 8.99 -32.95 25.33
C LEU A 523 9.77 -32.82 26.65
N THR A 524 11.12 -33.00 26.64
CA THR A 524 11.91 -33.08 27.88
C THR A 524 12.61 -31.77 28.31
N HIS A 525 12.39 -30.65 27.64
CA HIS A 525 13.09 -29.42 28.08
C HIS A 525 12.22 -28.30 28.65
N GLN A 526 10.89 -28.36 28.58
CA GLN A 526 10.08 -27.28 29.18
C GLN A 526 9.59 -27.58 30.62
N THR A 527 9.60 -28.82 31.08
CA THR A 527 9.25 -29.16 32.48
C THR A 527 10.41 -28.97 33.47
N ALA A 528 11.64 -28.81 32.99
CA ALA A 528 12.83 -28.62 33.88
C ALA A 528 13.10 -27.16 34.26
N ILE A 529 12.51 -26.20 33.59
CA ILE A 529 12.76 -24.76 33.89
C ILE A 529 11.78 -24.22 34.93
N TYR A 530 10.58 -24.79 35.08
CA TYR A 530 9.62 -24.34 36.09
C TYR A 530 9.81 -24.93 37.50
N SER A 531 10.64 -25.98 37.69
CA SER A 531 10.94 -26.54 39.01
C SER A 531 12.14 -25.90 39.72
N LYS A 532 12.86 -24.98 39.07
CA LYS A 532 14.06 -24.35 39.67
C LYS A 532 13.84 -22.96 40.28
N PHE A 533 12.63 -22.40 40.17
CA PHE A 533 12.28 -21.08 40.76
C PHE A 533 11.15 -21.12 41.81
N GLY A 534 10.82 -22.27 42.34
CA GLY A 534 9.79 -22.46 43.38
C GLY A 534 10.33 -23.09 44.66
N GLY A 535 11.27 -22.50 45.37
CA GLY A 535 11.77 -23.08 46.60
C GLY A 535 12.68 -22.19 47.40
N GLY A 536 12.28 -20.96 47.68
CA GLY A 536 12.94 -20.05 48.59
C GLY A 536 12.04 -19.78 49.83
N ARG A 537 12.21 -20.55 50.92
CA ARG A 537 11.60 -20.28 52.21
C ARG A 537 12.07 -18.91 52.74
N LEU A 538 11.12 -18.08 53.11
CA LEU A 538 11.30 -16.97 54.01
C LEU A 538 11.73 -17.47 55.37
N SER A 539 12.93 -17.19 55.83
CA SER A 539 13.31 -17.21 57.23
C SER A 539 13.48 -15.77 57.71
N GLU A 540 12.61 -15.36 58.62
CA GLU A 540 12.80 -14.22 59.51
C GLU A 540 14.15 -14.30 60.22
N LYS A 541 14.90 -13.23 60.20
CA LYS A 541 15.72 -12.83 61.36
C LYS A 541 15.81 -11.31 61.44
N SER A 542 15.20 -10.87 62.53
CA SER A 542 15.39 -9.53 63.15
C SER A 542 16.84 -9.27 63.54
N GLY A 543 17.24 -8.00 63.53
CA GLY A 543 18.43 -7.55 64.26
C GLY A 543 19.06 -6.29 63.74
N ARG A 544 18.66 -5.17 64.32
CA ARG A 544 19.41 -3.97 64.72
C ARG A 544 20.85 -3.81 64.20
N VAL A 545 21.18 -2.79 63.53
CA VAL A 545 21.71 -1.46 63.94
C VAL A 545 21.61 -0.51 62.74
#